data_70fa43206fb688a6904945aed31a66f2
#
_entry.id   70fa43206fb688a6904945aed31a66f2
#
_cell.length_a   1.000
_cell.length_b   1.000
_cell.length_c   1.000
_cell.angle_alpha   90.00
_cell.angle_beta   90.00
_cell.angle_gamma   90.00
#
_symmetry.space_group_name_H-M   'P 1'
#
loop_
_entity.id
_entity.type
_entity.pdbx_description
1 polymer ?
#
loop_
_entity_poly.entity_id
_entity_poly.type
_entity_poly.pdbx_seq_one_letter_code
_entity_poly.pdbx_strand_id
1 'polypeptide(L)'
;MALEELGIDRVFCSGFPAGNGVIKIADGIVSVPAPATESIFVEFNAPIHAVPNNSHPTGEMVTPSGAAILCTLSEFGHPNINLVNTGVGLGSRNPDSYPNALSLWIGTQFEIQTVK
;
A
#
# COMPACT_ATOMS: atom_id res chain seq x y z
N MET A 1 -16.23 2.15 -13.06
CA MET A 1 -15.06 2.21 -12.14
C MET A 1 -13.85 2.72 -12.92
N ALA A 2 -12.97 3.45 -12.28
CA ALA A 2 -11.82 4.07 -12.96
C ALA A 2 -10.91 3.06 -13.68
N LEU A 3 -10.73 1.87 -13.12
CA LEU A 3 -9.89 0.84 -13.72
C LEU A 3 -10.44 0.34 -15.06
N GLU A 4 -11.76 0.20 -15.18
CA GLU A 4 -12.40 -0.20 -16.42
C GLU A 4 -12.27 0.87 -17.48
N GLU A 5 -12.47 2.14 -17.10
CA GLU A 5 -12.34 3.26 -18.02
C GLU A 5 -10.92 3.42 -18.55
N LEU A 6 -9.92 3.10 -17.74
CA LEU A 6 -8.52 3.16 -18.14
C LEU A 6 -8.04 1.89 -18.86
N GLY A 7 -8.87 0.86 -18.93
CA GLY A 7 -8.49 -0.40 -19.57
C GLY A 7 -7.43 -1.17 -18.81
N ILE A 8 -7.45 -1.09 -17.48
CA ILE A 8 -6.47 -1.77 -16.64
C ILE A 8 -6.86 -3.24 -16.47
N ASP A 9 -5.97 -4.15 -16.85
CA ASP A 9 -6.18 -5.59 -16.75
C ASP A 9 -5.67 -6.17 -15.44
N ARG A 10 -4.54 -5.67 -14.93
CA ARG A 10 -3.90 -6.19 -13.71
C ARG A 10 -3.44 -5.03 -12.84
N VAL A 11 -3.54 -5.23 -11.52
CA VAL A 11 -3.10 -4.27 -10.52
C VAL A 11 -2.04 -4.94 -9.63
N PHE A 12 -0.97 -4.24 -9.35
CA PHE A 12 0.11 -4.72 -8.48
C PHE A 12 0.30 -3.75 -7.31
N CYS A 13 0.58 -4.30 -6.16
CA CYS A 13 0.83 -3.53 -4.94
C CYS A 13 2.16 -3.95 -4.33
N SER A 14 2.95 -2.99 -3.89
CA SER A 14 4.27 -3.26 -3.30
C SER A 14 4.22 -3.85 -1.90
N GLY A 15 3.06 -3.98 -1.31
CA GLY A 15 2.91 -4.35 0.08
C GLY A 15 2.52 -3.15 0.92
N PHE A 16 2.46 -3.35 2.23
CA PHE A 16 1.95 -2.32 3.14
C PHE A 16 2.99 -1.91 4.18
N PRO A 17 3.11 -0.60 4.47
CA PRO A 17 3.93 -0.15 5.59
C PRO A 17 3.23 -0.47 6.91
N ALA A 18 4.01 -0.96 7.88
CA ALA A 18 3.45 -1.37 9.16
C ALA A 18 2.90 -0.21 10.00
N GLY A 19 3.48 0.96 9.90
CA GLY A 19 3.16 2.05 10.81
C GLY A 19 3.77 1.84 12.18
N ASN A 20 3.49 2.74 13.12
CA ASN A 20 4.08 2.69 14.44
C ASN A 20 3.22 3.45 15.44
N GLY A 21 3.31 3.06 16.71
CA GLY A 21 2.63 3.75 17.80
C GLY A 21 1.25 3.21 18.08
N VAL A 22 0.41 4.10 18.59
CA VAL A 22 -0.96 3.78 18.97
C VAL A 22 -1.94 4.81 18.40
N ILE A 23 -3.18 4.41 18.22
CA ILE A 23 -4.26 5.30 17.83
C ILE A 23 -5.39 5.21 18.84
N LYS A 24 -6.15 6.30 18.94
CA LYS A 24 -7.33 6.37 19.81
C LYS A 24 -8.57 6.10 18.96
N ILE A 25 -9.34 5.12 19.39
CA ILE A 25 -10.63 4.78 18.77
C ILE A 25 -11.74 4.92 19.81
N ALA A 26 -12.99 4.75 19.40
CA ALA A 26 -14.14 4.89 20.27
C ALA A 26 -14.07 4.02 21.53
N ASP A 27 -13.53 2.81 21.40
CA ASP A 27 -13.44 1.82 22.47
C ASP A 27 -12.11 1.86 23.25
N GLY A 28 -11.24 2.84 22.97
CA GLY A 28 -9.98 2.96 23.70
C GLY A 28 -8.78 3.25 22.81
N ILE A 29 -7.62 2.76 23.23
CA ILE A 29 -6.35 2.94 22.53
C ILE A 29 -5.91 1.60 21.99
N VAL A 30 -5.54 1.55 20.70
CA VAL A 30 -5.05 0.34 20.06
C VAL A 30 -3.70 0.60 19.39
N SER A 31 -2.89 -0.43 19.32
CA SER A 31 -1.60 -0.36 18.61
C SER A 31 -1.81 -0.35 17.10
N VAL A 32 -0.83 0.17 16.39
CA VAL A 32 -0.83 0.23 14.92
C VAL A 32 0.04 -0.90 14.35
N PRO A 33 -0.39 -1.67 13.33
CA PRO A 33 -1.68 -1.54 12.63
C PRO A 33 -2.89 -1.87 13.52
N ALA A 34 -4.04 -1.27 13.21
CA ALA A 34 -5.27 -1.54 13.93
C ALA A 34 -5.71 -3.00 13.77
N PRO A 35 -6.41 -3.57 14.76
CA PRO A 35 -6.84 -4.98 14.69
C PRO A 35 -7.63 -5.34 13.43
N ALA A 36 -8.52 -4.46 12.97
CA ALA A 36 -9.26 -4.70 11.74
C ALA A 36 -8.34 -4.79 10.52
N THR A 37 -7.33 -3.93 10.44
CA THR A 37 -6.33 -3.97 9.37
C THR A 37 -5.48 -5.22 9.45
N GLU A 38 -5.03 -5.60 10.65
CA GLU A 38 -4.26 -6.82 10.87
C GLU A 38 -5.03 -8.06 10.41
N SER A 39 -6.32 -8.13 10.71
CA SER A 39 -7.17 -9.25 10.29
C SER A 39 -7.21 -9.39 8.77
N ILE A 40 -7.28 -8.28 8.05
CA ILE A 40 -7.25 -8.29 6.59
C ILE A 40 -5.89 -8.78 6.08
N PHE A 41 -4.80 -8.31 6.68
CA PHE A 41 -3.46 -8.77 6.30
C PHE A 41 -3.29 -10.28 6.49
N VAL A 42 -3.81 -10.82 7.57
CA VAL A 42 -3.76 -12.26 7.83
C VAL A 42 -4.56 -13.03 6.78
N GLU A 43 -5.78 -12.60 6.52
CA GLU A 43 -6.67 -13.28 5.57
C GLU A 43 -6.07 -13.36 4.16
N PHE A 44 -5.45 -12.30 3.70
CA PHE A 44 -4.88 -12.23 2.36
C PHE A 44 -3.39 -12.58 2.29
N ASN A 45 -2.79 -12.92 3.42
CA ASN A 45 -1.34 -13.16 3.51
C ASN A 45 -0.55 -12.01 2.89
N ALA A 46 -0.92 -10.78 3.24
CA ALA A 46 -0.36 -9.58 2.64
C ALA A 46 1.06 -9.31 3.15
N PRO A 47 1.98 -8.92 2.27
CA PRO A 47 3.32 -8.55 2.70
C PRO A 47 3.31 -7.21 3.43
N ILE A 48 3.97 -7.17 4.56
CA ILE A 48 4.09 -5.98 5.39
C ILE A 48 5.57 -5.69 5.59
N HIS A 49 5.99 -4.46 5.34
CA HIS A 49 7.37 -4.07 5.56
C HIS A 49 7.50 -3.11 6.73
N ALA A 50 8.62 -3.23 7.43
CA ALA A 50 8.92 -2.35 8.53
C ALA A 50 9.21 -0.94 8.02
N VAL A 51 8.87 0.05 8.84
CA VAL A 51 9.25 1.43 8.57
C VAL A 51 10.72 1.60 8.95
N PRO A 52 11.53 2.32 8.15
CA PRO A 52 12.92 2.58 8.50
C PRO A 52 13.08 3.19 9.88
N ASN A 53 14.12 2.78 10.61
CA ASN A 53 14.35 3.18 12.00
C ASN A 53 14.43 4.70 12.20
N ASN A 54 14.88 5.43 11.20
CA ASN A 54 14.99 6.88 11.26
C ASN A 54 13.69 7.60 10.92
N SER A 55 12.70 6.85 10.47
CA SER A 55 11.38 7.35 10.18
C SER A 55 10.47 6.82 11.26
N HIS A 56 9.95 7.68 12.10
CA HIS A 56 9.02 7.29 13.15
C HIS A 56 7.62 7.80 12.83
N PRO A 57 7.00 7.31 11.72
CA PRO A 57 5.63 7.71 11.46
C PRO A 57 4.78 7.16 12.58
N THR A 58 4.20 8.04 13.35
CA THR A 58 3.24 7.67 14.36
C THR A 58 1.86 7.62 13.74
N GLY A 59 1.10 6.63 14.14
CA GLY A 59 -0.27 6.50 13.70
C GLY A 59 -0.45 5.52 12.54
N GLU A 60 -1.66 5.48 12.07
CA GLU A 60 -2.11 4.53 11.09
C GLU A 60 -1.60 4.84 9.69
N MET A 61 -0.90 3.90 9.09
CA MET A 61 -0.38 4.03 7.73
C MET A 61 -1.32 3.44 6.70
N VAL A 62 -2.06 2.41 7.08
CA VAL A 62 -2.99 1.71 6.20
C VAL A 62 -4.32 1.57 6.94
N THR A 63 -5.38 2.11 6.35
CA THR A 63 -6.72 1.94 6.91
C THR A 63 -7.29 0.58 6.53
N PRO A 64 -8.27 0.06 7.30
CA PRO A 64 -8.95 -1.19 6.92
C PRO A 64 -9.55 -1.14 5.51
N SER A 65 -10.16 -0.02 5.14
CA SER A 65 -10.74 0.15 3.80
C SER A 65 -9.68 0.09 2.71
N GLY A 66 -8.55 0.77 2.91
CA GLY A 66 -7.44 0.74 1.96
C GLY A 66 -6.85 -0.64 1.80
N ALA A 67 -6.65 -1.35 2.91
CA ALA A 67 -6.14 -2.71 2.89
C ALA A 67 -7.11 -3.65 2.16
N ALA A 68 -8.40 -3.56 2.42
CA ALA A 68 -9.41 -4.39 1.79
C ALA A 68 -9.45 -4.19 0.27
N ILE A 69 -9.40 -2.94 -0.18
CA ILE A 69 -9.42 -2.63 -1.61
C ILE A 69 -8.18 -3.19 -2.30
N LEU A 70 -6.99 -2.92 -1.78
CA LEU A 70 -5.75 -3.35 -2.40
C LEU A 70 -5.57 -4.87 -2.34
N CYS A 71 -5.92 -5.52 -1.24
CA CYS A 71 -5.84 -6.96 -1.14
C CYS A 71 -6.80 -7.67 -2.10
N THR A 72 -7.98 -7.08 -2.34
CA THR A 72 -8.97 -7.66 -3.24
C THR A 72 -8.59 -7.49 -4.71
N LEU A 73 -8.05 -6.33 -5.08
CA LEU A 73 -7.80 -5.96 -6.48
C LEU A 73 -6.39 -6.27 -6.96
N SER A 74 -5.42 -6.42 -6.04
CA SER A 74 -4.01 -6.41 -6.41
C SER A 74 -3.36 -7.77 -6.26
N GLU A 75 -2.33 -7.99 -7.08
CA GLU A 75 -1.30 -8.99 -6.83
C GLU A 75 -0.14 -8.28 -6.12
N PHE A 76 0.52 -8.94 -5.18
CA PHE A 76 1.66 -8.34 -4.50
C PHE A 76 2.95 -8.61 -5.26
N GLY A 77 3.75 -7.57 -5.43
CA GLY A 77 5.00 -7.64 -6.15
C GLY A 77 5.19 -6.43 -7.05
N HIS A 78 6.31 -6.40 -7.74
CA HIS A 78 6.66 -5.34 -8.68
C HIS A 78 6.76 -5.95 -10.09
N PRO A 79 5.87 -5.59 -11.00
CA PRO A 79 5.92 -6.10 -12.36
C PRO A 79 7.03 -5.41 -13.16
N ASN A 80 7.44 -6.06 -14.24
CA ASN A 80 8.29 -5.42 -15.24
C ASN A 80 7.40 -4.65 -16.20
N ILE A 81 7.47 -3.33 -16.16
CA ILE A 81 6.60 -2.49 -16.99
C ILE A 81 7.39 -1.39 -17.70
N ASN A 82 6.94 -1.06 -18.89
CA ASN A 82 7.30 0.19 -19.53
C ASN A 82 6.32 1.25 -19.06
N LEU A 83 6.82 2.26 -18.39
CA LEU A 83 6.00 3.26 -17.74
C LEU A 83 5.35 4.19 -18.75
N VAL A 84 4.04 4.33 -18.68
CA VAL A 84 3.26 5.20 -19.56
C VAL A 84 2.83 6.47 -18.85
N ASN A 85 2.42 6.35 -17.59
CA ASN A 85 1.95 7.49 -16.82
C ASN A 85 2.17 7.27 -15.33
N THR A 86 2.24 8.36 -14.59
CA THR A 86 2.40 8.31 -13.13
C THR A 86 1.44 9.26 -12.47
N GLY A 87 1.11 8.97 -11.23
CA GLY A 87 0.30 9.84 -10.39
C GLY A 87 0.72 9.70 -8.93
N VAL A 88 0.41 10.70 -8.14
CA VAL A 88 0.69 10.69 -6.71
C VAL A 88 -0.54 11.19 -5.97
N GLY A 89 -0.98 10.42 -4.98
CA GLY A 89 -2.00 10.84 -4.04
C GLY A 89 -1.34 11.19 -2.71
N LEU A 90 -1.74 12.30 -2.13
CA LEU A 90 -1.20 12.75 -0.84
C LEU A 90 -2.27 12.61 0.24
N GLY A 91 -1.86 12.09 1.39
CA GLY A 91 -2.71 12.05 2.56
C GLY A 91 -2.73 13.38 3.30
N SER A 92 -3.68 13.53 4.21
CA SER A 92 -3.81 14.74 5.03
C SER A 92 -2.80 14.81 6.16
N ARG A 93 -2.18 13.69 6.53
CA ARG A 93 -1.13 13.67 7.55
C ARG A 93 0.23 13.90 6.92
N ASN A 94 1.05 14.71 7.57
CA ASN A 94 2.41 14.98 7.11
C ASN A 94 3.41 14.65 8.21
N PRO A 95 3.80 13.36 8.34
CA PRO A 95 4.88 13.02 9.27
C PRO A 95 6.19 13.66 8.81
N ASP A 96 6.96 14.19 9.75
CA ASP A 96 8.18 14.95 9.45
C ASP A 96 9.27 14.12 8.77
N SER A 97 9.24 12.82 8.95
CA SER A 97 10.34 11.94 8.57
C SER A 97 10.13 11.22 7.24
N TYR A 98 8.91 11.24 6.67
CA TYR A 98 8.71 10.67 5.35
C TYR A 98 7.38 11.10 4.74
N PRO A 99 7.24 11.07 3.40
CA PRO A 99 6.04 11.56 2.75
C PRO A 99 4.86 10.60 2.93
N ASN A 100 3.69 11.15 3.24
CA ASN A 100 2.44 10.43 3.25
C ASN A 100 1.85 10.45 1.84
N ALA A 101 2.42 9.64 0.97
CA ALA A 101 2.10 9.64 -0.45
C ALA A 101 1.93 8.23 -0.99
N LEU A 102 0.96 8.08 -1.88
CA LEU A 102 0.75 6.87 -2.67
C LEU A 102 1.18 7.15 -4.09
N SER A 103 2.15 6.41 -4.60
CA SER A 103 2.58 6.52 -5.99
C SER A 103 1.83 5.50 -6.84
N LEU A 104 1.31 5.95 -7.97
CA LEU A 104 0.61 5.11 -8.92
C LEU A 104 1.32 5.14 -10.27
N TRP A 105 1.64 3.97 -10.79
CA TRP A 105 2.29 3.82 -12.09
C TRP A 105 1.38 3.05 -13.03
N ILE A 106 1.21 3.56 -14.23
CA ILE A 106 0.49 2.88 -15.30
C ILE A 106 1.49 2.56 -16.40
N GLY A 107 1.51 1.31 -16.81
CA GLY A 107 2.46 0.87 -17.81
C GLY A 107 2.03 -0.38 -18.54
N THR A 108 2.87 -0.79 -19.49
CA THR A 108 2.68 -2.00 -20.26
C THR A 108 3.65 -3.05 -19.77
N GLN A 109 3.12 -4.22 -19.38
CA GLN A 109 3.92 -5.31 -18.85
C GLN A 109 4.76 -5.97 -19.94
N PHE A 110 6.00 -6.33 -19.59
CA PHE A 110 6.88 -7.10 -20.47
C PHE A 110 7.59 -8.19 -19.68
N GLU A 111 8.11 -9.17 -20.40
CA GLU A 111 8.90 -10.26 -19.81
C GLU A 111 10.39 -10.03 -20.05
N ILE A 112 11.19 -10.28 -19.00
CA ILE A 112 12.63 -10.28 -19.16
C ILE A 112 13.04 -11.62 -19.73
N GLN A 113 13.70 -11.59 -20.91
CA GLN A 113 14.27 -12.79 -21.50
C GLN A 113 15.63 -13.06 -20.88
N THR A 114 15.80 -14.27 -20.37
CA THR A 114 17.08 -14.70 -19.84
C THR A 114 17.90 -15.30 -20.99
N VAL A 115 19.04 -14.68 -21.27
CA VAL A 115 19.99 -15.23 -22.25
C VAL A 115 20.94 -16.15 -21.49
N LYS A 116 20.97 -17.38 -21.91
CA LYS A 116 21.90 -18.36 -21.34
C LYS A 116 23.18 -18.43 -22.13
#